data_03f32320212a7439a361a53f8b5c14e1
#
_entry.id   03f32320212a7439a361a53f8b5c14e1
#
_cell.length_a   1.000
_cell.length_b   1.000
_cell.length_c   1.000
_cell.angle_alpha   90.00
_cell.angle_beta   90.00
_cell.angle_gamma   90.00
#
_symmetry.space_group_name_H-M   'P 1'
#
loop_
_entity.id
_entity.type
_entity.pdbx_description
1 polymer ?
#
loop_
_entity_poly.entity_id
_entity_poly.type
_entity_poly.pdbx_seq_one_letter_code
_entity_poly.pdbx_strand_id
1 'polypeptide(L)'
;MVFNTRTADLLKFADRVIAKRSLIKTDGASVLRKLPDMGYQHQAFIGTDSPEPAHVNLPGVHMVGSLLKRWLTGTLHYAVSQEHLGYYLDEYTFRFNRRGSKSRGLLFYRLLQQAVNTDPHPLAELRNPVGAVEVPF
;
A
#
# COMPACT_ATOMS: atom_id res chain seq x y z
N MET A 1 -7.32 4.70 2.05
CA MET A 1 -6.13 4.88 2.90
C MET A 1 -6.51 4.51 4.33
N VAL A 2 -5.61 3.87 5.08
CA VAL A 2 -5.83 3.57 6.51
C VAL A 2 -5.07 4.64 7.28
N PHE A 3 -5.79 5.50 7.97
CA PHE A 3 -5.20 6.64 8.70
C PHE A 3 -4.67 6.26 10.08
N ASN A 4 -5.00 5.04 10.55
CA ASN A 4 -4.59 4.58 11.87
C ASN A 4 -4.37 3.06 11.85
N THR A 5 -3.46 2.57 12.67
CA THR A 5 -3.18 1.13 12.85
C THR A 5 -4.08 0.47 13.90
N ARG A 6 -5.19 1.12 14.28
CA ARG A 6 -6.16 0.52 15.20
C ARG A 6 -6.79 -0.74 14.56
N THR A 7 -7.05 -1.72 15.39
CA THR A 7 -7.65 -3.00 14.98
C THR A 7 -8.89 -2.81 14.10
N ALA A 8 -9.79 -1.89 14.48
CA ALA A 8 -11.03 -1.65 13.76
C ALA A 8 -10.80 -1.14 12.31
N ASP A 9 -9.81 -0.28 12.10
CA ASP A 9 -9.53 0.31 10.80
C ASP A 9 -8.87 -0.70 9.87
N LEU A 10 -7.96 -1.52 10.39
CA LEU A 10 -7.35 -2.61 9.64
C LEU A 10 -8.36 -3.69 9.25
N LEU A 11 -9.28 -4.04 10.15
CA LEU A 11 -10.32 -5.02 9.85
C LEU A 11 -11.32 -4.48 8.82
N LYS A 12 -11.74 -3.21 8.90
CA LYS A 12 -12.57 -2.56 7.87
C LYS A 12 -11.86 -2.51 6.51
N PHE A 13 -10.56 -2.23 6.51
CA PHE A 13 -9.77 -2.26 5.29
C PHE A 13 -9.74 -3.67 4.68
N ALA A 14 -9.47 -4.71 5.48
CA ALA A 14 -9.48 -6.08 5.04
C ALA A 14 -10.84 -6.47 4.44
N ASP A 15 -11.93 -6.09 5.10
CA ASP A 15 -13.29 -6.38 4.64
C ASP A 15 -13.63 -5.74 3.29
N ARG A 16 -13.09 -4.56 3.04
CA ARG A 16 -13.31 -3.83 1.79
C ARG A 16 -12.49 -4.36 0.61
N VAL A 17 -11.27 -4.85 0.84
CA VAL A 17 -10.32 -5.14 -0.25
C VAL A 17 -9.99 -6.62 -0.43
N ILE A 18 -10.30 -7.47 0.54
CA ILE A 18 -9.95 -8.89 0.50
C ILE A 18 -11.23 -9.71 0.37
N ALA A 19 -11.25 -10.62 -0.62
CA ALA A 19 -12.37 -11.53 -0.80
C ALA A 19 -12.50 -12.47 0.40
N LYS A 20 -13.73 -12.73 0.85
CA LYS A 20 -14.01 -13.67 1.95
C LYS A 20 -13.44 -15.05 1.63
N ARG A 21 -13.09 -15.80 2.66
CA ARG A 21 -12.44 -17.12 2.60
C ARG A 21 -11.00 -17.10 2.05
N SER A 22 -10.43 -15.94 1.74
CA SER A 22 -9.01 -15.85 1.38
C SER A 22 -8.11 -16.25 2.54
N LEU A 23 -6.97 -16.86 2.23
CA LEU A 23 -5.90 -17.10 3.19
C LEU A 23 -5.06 -15.83 3.34
N ILE A 24 -5.07 -15.26 4.54
CA ILE A 24 -4.29 -14.08 4.90
C ILE A 24 -3.10 -14.53 5.73
N LYS A 25 -1.90 -14.24 5.24
CA LYS A 25 -0.64 -14.51 5.95
C LYS A 25 -0.14 -13.23 6.59
N THR A 26 0.21 -13.27 7.88
CA THR A 26 0.68 -12.10 8.62
C THR A 26 1.89 -12.44 9.52
N ASP A 27 2.52 -11.41 10.05
CA ASP A 27 3.59 -11.51 11.05
C ASP A 27 3.09 -11.81 12.48
N GLY A 28 1.79 -12.09 12.64
CA GLY A 28 1.21 -12.40 13.93
C GLY A 28 0.85 -11.19 14.79
N ALA A 29 0.82 -9.99 14.21
CA ALA A 29 0.39 -8.79 14.93
C ALA A 29 -0.98 -9.01 15.60
N SER A 30 -1.09 -8.64 16.88
CA SER A 30 -2.27 -8.90 17.72
C SER A 30 -3.56 -8.29 17.16
N VAL A 31 -3.43 -7.16 16.46
CA VAL A 31 -4.55 -6.46 15.80
C VAL A 31 -5.25 -7.30 14.73
N LEU A 32 -4.57 -8.30 14.15
CA LEU A 32 -5.07 -9.14 13.06
C LEU A 32 -5.64 -10.49 13.55
N ARG A 33 -5.62 -10.76 14.86
CA ARG A 33 -6.13 -12.02 15.43
C ARG A 33 -7.62 -12.25 15.21
N LYS A 34 -8.37 -11.17 14.94
CA LYS A 34 -9.83 -11.23 14.67
C LYS A 34 -10.19 -11.53 13.20
N LEU A 35 -9.23 -11.73 12.32
CA LEU A 35 -9.49 -12.05 10.93
C LEU A 35 -10.32 -13.34 10.74
N PRO A 36 -10.09 -14.42 11.50
CA PRO A 36 -10.92 -15.63 11.40
C PRO A 36 -12.41 -15.37 11.72
N ASP A 37 -12.70 -14.52 12.72
CA ASP A 37 -14.07 -14.17 13.10
C ASP A 37 -14.84 -13.46 11.96
N MET A 38 -14.09 -12.88 11.03
CA MET A 38 -14.62 -12.21 9.83
C MET A 38 -14.76 -13.12 8.61
N GLY A 39 -14.49 -14.42 8.76
CA GLY A 39 -14.59 -15.42 7.68
C GLY A 39 -13.37 -15.50 6.77
N TYR A 40 -12.19 -15.11 7.24
CA TYR A 40 -10.92 -15.33 6.55
C TYR A 40 -10.17 -16.53 7.15
N GLN A 41 -9.38 -17.20 6.31
CA GLN A 41 -8.36 -18.12 6.80
C GLN A 41 -7.14 -17.29 7.20
N HIS A 42 -6.64 -17.47 8.43
CA HIS A 42 -5.52 -16.66 8.93
C HIS A 42 -4.36 -17.57 9.33
N GLN A 43 -3.18 -17.27 8.79
CA GLN A 43 -1.93 -17.90 9.13
C GLN A 43 -0.95 -16.85 9.64
N ALA A 44 -0.64 -16.91 10.93
CA ALA A 44 0.32 -16.01 11.57
C ALA A 44 1.71 -16.65 11.64
N PHE A 45 2.74 -15.91 11.28
CA PHE A 45 4.15 -16.29 11.39
C PHE A 45 4.80 -15.43 12.47
N ILE A 46 4.87 -15.93 13.70
CA ILE A 46 5.47 -15.22 14.81
C ILE A 46 6.96 -15.50 14.80
N GLY A 47 7.79 -14.45 14.73
CA GLY A 47 9.21 -14.56 14.48
C GLY A 47 10.01 -15.40 15.49
N THR A 48 9.50 -15.51 16.73
CA THR A 48 10.11 -16.37 17.79
C THR A 48 9.79 -17.85 17.62
N ASP A 49 8.65 -18.17 16.99
CA ASP A 49 8.13 -19.53 16.89
C ASP A 49 8.28 -20.13 15.49
N SER A 50 8.74 -19.33 14.55
CA SER A 50 8.95 -19.78 13.17
C SER A 50 10.40 -20.20 12.98
N PRO A 51 10.67 -21.41 12.46
CA PRO A 51 12.03 -21.87 12.16
C PRO A 51 12.67 -21.07 11.02
N GLU A 52 11.87 -20.36 10.23
CA GLU A 52 12.29 -19.60 9.07
C GLU A 52 12.17 -18.09 9.30
N PRO A 53 13.09 -17.29 8.76
CA PRO A 53 13.01 -15.83 8.86
C PRO A 53 11.74 -15.25 8.22
N ALA A 54 11.28 -14.11 8.70
CA ALA A 54 10.06 -13.47 8.23
C ALA A 54 10.04 -13.19 6.71
N HIS A 55 11.19 -12.91 6.09
CA HIS A 55 11.29 -12.68 4.65
C HIS A 55 11.07 -13.94 3.81
N VAL A 56 11.26 -15.13 4.37
CA VAL A 56 10.95 -16.41 3.73
C VAL A 56 9.45 -16.70 3.82
N ASN A 57 8.86 -16.46 4.99
CA ASN A 57 7.44 -16.70 5.21
C ASN A 57 6.53 -15.67 4.52
N LEU A 58 6.98 -14.42 4.42
CA LEU A 58 6.24 -13.29 3.88
C LEU A 58 7.04 -12.53 2.79
N PRO A 59 7.54 -13.21 1.74
CA PRO A 59 8.48 -12.61 0.78
C PRO A 59 7.86 -11.44 0.02
N GLY A 60 6.56 -11.52 -0.33
CA GLY A 60 5.87 -10.46 -1.05
C GLY A 60 5.77 -9.17 -0.25
N VAL A 61 5.43 -9.26 1.03
CA VAL A 61 5.30 -8.09 1.92
C VAL A 61 6.65 -7.40 2.10
N HIS A 62 7.69 -8.18 2.37
CA HIS A 62 9.05 -7.66 2.54
C HIS A 62 9.59 -7.01 1.26
N MET A 63 9.34 -7.62 0.10
CA MET A 63 9.72 -7.06 -1.19
C MET A 63 9.03 -5.71 -1.45
N VAL A 64 7.71 -5.65 -1.31
CA VAL A 64 6.94 -4.41 -1.53
C VAL A 64 7.40 -3.32 -0.56
N GLY A 65 7.51 -3.64 0.74
CA GLY A 65 7.91 -2.69 1.76
C GLY A 65 9.34 -2.15 1.57
N SER A 66 10.28 -3.01 1.21
CA SER A 66 11.68 -2.60 0.97
C SER A 66 11.83 -1.74 -0.27
N LEU A 67 11.12 -2.07 -1.35
CA LEU A 67 11.14 -1.28 -2.58
C LEU A 67 10.45 0.07 -2.38
N LEU A 68 9.32 0.11 -1.67
CA LEU A 68 8.63 1.36 -1.33
C LEU A 68 9.53 2.27 -0.47
N LYS A 69 10.14 1.73 0.59
CA LYS A 69 11.07 2.48 1.42
C LYS A 69 12.23 3.05 0.61
N ARG A 70 12.87 2.21 -0.22
CA ARG A 70 13.97 2.65 -1.09
C ARG A 70 13.55 3.76 -2.04
N TRP A 71 12.35 3.67 -2.58
CA TRP A 71 11.83 4.70 -3.49
C TRP A 71 11.57 6.01 -2.76
N LEU A 72 10.91 5.98 -1.61
CA LEU A 72 10.64 7.17 -0.79
C LEU A 72 11.92 7.84 -0.30
N THR A 73 12.91 7.04 0.11
CA THR A 73 14.17 7.59 0.65
C THR A 73 15.14 8.01 -0.46
N GLY A 74 15.27 7.19 -1.51
CA GLY A 74 16.25 7.41 -2.57
C GLY A 74 15.80 8.41 -3.63
N THR A 75 14.53 8.34 -4.06
CA THR A 75 14.02 9.22 -5.13
C THR A 75 13.49 10.53 -4.57
N LEU A 76 12.79 10.47 -3.44
CA LEU A 76 12.13 11.64 -2.85
C LEU A 76 12.91 12.24 -1.66
N HIS A 77 14.06 11.66 -1.31
CA HIS A 77 14.96 12.15 -0.25
C HIS A 77 14.24 12.50 1.07
N TYR A 78 13.24 11.70 1.46
CA TYR A 78 12.34 11.95 2.58
C TYR A 78 11.46 13.22 2.47
N ALA A 79 11.50 13.93 1.35
CA ALA A 79 10.66 15.10 1.10
C ALA A 79 9.21 14.69 0.73
N VAL A 80 8.63 13.80 1.52
CA VAL A 80 7.26 13.30 1.32
C VAL A 80 6.36 13.96 2.35
N SER A 81 5.51 14.87 1.88
CA SER A 81 4.46 15.41 2.72
C SER A 81 3.31 14.43 2.89
N GLN A 82 2.65 14.45 4.02
CA GLN A 82 1.48 13.61 4.29
C GLN A 82 0.33 13.94 3.33
N GLU A 83 0.19 15.19 2.96
CA GLU A 83 -0.83 15.70 2.05
C GLU A 83 -0.71 15.08 0.65
N HIS A 84 0.52 14.86 0.16
CA HIS A 84 0.80 14.31 -1.15
C HIS A 84 1.12 12.81 -1.14
N LEU A 85 1.10 12.18 0.03
CA LEU A 85 1.44 10.76 0.16
C LEU A 85 0.59 9.87 -0.76
N GLY A 86 -0.69 10.21 -0.95
CA GLY A 86 -1.59 9.50 -1.86
C GLY A 86 -1.04 9.44 -3.29
N TYR A 87 -0.63 10.58 -3.84
CA TYR A 87 -0.07 10.65 -5.20
C TYR A 87 1.22 9.83 -5.34
N TYR A 88 2.09 9.88 -4.34
CA TYR A 88 3.31 9.08 -4.34
C TYR A 88 3.01 7.58 -4.30
N LEU A 89 2.05 7.15 -3.50
CA LEU A 89 1.63 5.75 -3.43
C LEU A 89 0.98 5.28 -4.73
N ASP A 90 0.20 6.12 -5.39
CA ASP A 90 -0.40 5.82 -6.70
C ASP A 90 0.67 5.66 -7.78
N GLU A 91 1.66 6.57 -7.83
CA GLU A 91 2.80 6.43 -8.73
C GLU A 91 3.59 5.15 -8.46
N TYR A 92 3.90 4.87 -7.18
CA TYR A 92 4.60 3.65 -6.81
C TYR A 92 3.82 2.39 -7.24
N THR A 93 2.52 2.35 -6.96
CA THR A 93 1.64 1.24 -7.30
C THR A 93 1.55 1.02 -8.80
N PHE A 94 1.42 2.10 -9.57
CA PHE A 94 1.44 2.06 -11.04
C PHE A 94 2.73 1.42 -11.56
N ARG A 95 3.89 1.89 -11.08
CA ARG A 95 5.21 1.37 -11.47
C ARG A 95 5.42 -0.07 -11.01
N PHE A 96 5.09 -0.36 -9.76
CA PHE A 96 5.25 -1.69 -9.19
C PHE A 96 4.43 -2.75 -9.92
N ASN A 97 3.17 -2.49 -10.19
CA ASN A 97 2.30 -3.44 -10.89
C ASN A 97 2.70 -3.69 -12.34
N ARG A 98 3.45 -2.78 -12.95
CA ARG A 98 3.91 -2.87 -14.34
C ARG A 98 5.40 -3.15 -14.50
N ARG A 99 6.11 -3.44 -13.40
CA ARG A 99 7.57 -3.68 -13.41
C ARG A 99 8.03 -4.81 -14.33
N GLY A 100 7.16 -5.80 -14.56
CA GLY A 100 7.41 -6.93 -15.46
C GLY A 100 7.01 -6.69 -16.93
N SER A 101 6.49 -5.52 -17.28
CA SER A 101 6.07 -5.22 -18.65
C SER A 101 7.27 -5.14 -19.59
N LYS A 102 7.22 -5.95 -20.65
CA LYS A 102 8.23 -5.93 -21.73
C LYS A 102 7.98 -4.85 -22.77
N SER A 103 6.77 -4.26 -22.80
CA SER A 103 6.34 -3.27 -23.79
C SER A 103 6.28 -1.87 -23.17
N ARG A 104 7.41 -1.16 -23.16
CA ARG A 104 7.50 0.21 -22.61
C ARG A 104 6.63 1.23 -23.37
N GLY A 105 6.50 1.08 -24.67
CA GLY A 105 5.63 1.94 -25.49
C GLY A 105 4.16 1.84 -25.08
N LEU A 106 3.67 0.64 -24.77
CA LEU A 106 2.31 0.44 -24.27
C LEU A 106 2.11 1.07 -22.89
N LEU A 107 3.14 1.11 -22.04
CA LEU A 107 3.05 1.79 -20.74
C LEU A 107 2.87 3.29 -20.92
N PHE A 108 3.64 3.91 -21.81
CA PHE A 108 3.50 5.32 -22.15
C PHE A 108 2.11 5.63 -22.72
N TYR A 109 1.65 4.82 -23.65
CA TYR A 109 0.31 4.96 -24.23
C TYR A 109 -0.80 4.87 -23.17
N ARG A 110 -0.69 3.90 -22.25
CA ARG A 110 -1.62 3.77 -21.11
C ARG A 110 -1.60 4.98 -20.18
N LEU A 111 -0.42 5.54 -19.93
CA LEU A 111 -0.29 6.75 -19.13
C LEU A 111 -0.99 7.94 -19.80
N LEU A 112 -0.77 8.11 -21.12
CA LEU A 112 -1.47 9.14 -21.89
C LEU A 112 -2.98 8.95 -21.89
N GLN A 113 -3.47 7.72 -22.08
CA GLN A 113 -4.90 7.44 -22.01
C GLN A 113 -5.50 7.82 -20.65
N GLN A 114 -4.80 7.54 -19.56
CA GLN A 114 -5.24 7.94 -18.23
C GLN A 114 -5.22 9.46 -18.09
N ALA A 115 -4.16 10.11 -18.53
CA ALA A 115 -4.02 11.56 -18.41
C ALA A 115 -5.14 12.34 -19.13
N VAL A 116 -5.53 11.91 -20.33
CA VAL A 116 -6.61 12.59 -21.09
C VAL A 116 -8.02 12.30 -20.55
N ASN A 117 -8.17 11.26 -19.72
CA ASN A 117 -9.44 10.88 -19.09
C ASN A 117 -9.52 11.30 -17.61
N THR A 118 -8.52 12.02 -17.12
CA THR A 118 -8.46 12.51 -15.75
C THR A 118 -8.56 14.03 -15.75
N ASP A 119 -9.34 14.57 -14.85
CA ASP A 119 -9.43 16.02 -14.67
C ASP A 119 -8.05 16.60 -14.29
N PRO A 120 -7.71 17.78 -14.80
CA PRO A 120 -6.44 18.42 -14.45
C PRO A 120 -6.43 18.80 -12.96
N HIS A 121 -5.29 18.58 -12.32
CA HIS A 121 -5.03 19.07 -10.96
C HIS A 121 -4.22 20.38 -11.04
N PRO A 122 -4.88 21.55 -10.96
CA PRO A 122 -4.19 22.83 -11.04
C PRO A 122 -3.24 23.02 -9.86
N LEU A 123 -2.18 23.78 -10.07
CA LEU A 123 -1.14 24.03 -9.06
C LEU A 123 -1.72 24.52 -7.72
N ALA A 124 -2.79 25.29 -7.75
CA ALA A 124 -3.46 25.79 -6.55
C ALA A 124 -3.97 24.63 -5.67
N GLU A 125 -4.56 23.59 -6.27
CA GLU A 125 -5.03 22.39 -5.57
C GLU A 125 -3.88 21.54 -5.05
N LEU A 126 -2.79 21.45 -5.83
CA LEU A 126 -1.59 20.72 -5.40
C LEU A 126 -0.87 21.42 -4.23
N ARG A 127 -0.94 22.75 -4.16
CA ARG A 127 -0.35 23.53 -3.05
C ARG A 127 -1.22 23.51 -1.79
N ASN A 128 -2.54 23.48 -1.97
CA ASN A 128 -3.52 23.47 -0.87
C ASN A 128 -4.54 22.36 -1.15
N PRO A 129 -4.20 21.08 -0.96
CA PRO A 129 -5.13 19.99 -1.23
C PRO A 129 -6.35 20.11 -0.34
N VAL A 130 -7.53 20.25 -0.99
CA VAL A 130 -8.82 20.28 -0.31
C VAL A 130 -9.04 18.90 0.33
N GLY A 131 -9.05 18.85 1.66
CA GLY A 131 -9.24 17.60 2.41
C GLY A 131 -7.97 17.03 3.04
N ALA A 132 -6.93 17.82 3.19
CA ALA A 132 -5.86 17.50 4.14
C ALA A 132 -6.50 17.35 5.53
N VAL A 133 -6.78 16.09 5.90
CA VAL A 133 -7.29 15.79 7.24
C VAL A 133 -6.15 16.11 8.19
N GLU A 134 -6.32 17.13 9.02
CA GLU A 134 -5.45 17.34 10.18
C GLU A 134 -5.49 16.04 11.01
N VAL A 135 -4.40 15.31 10.95
CA VAL A 135 -4.25 14.16 11.83
C VAL A 135 -3.60 14.71 13.10
N PRO A 136 -4.32 14.74 14.24
CA PRO A 136 -3.71 15.11 15.49
C PRO A 136 -2.61 14.10 15.80
N PHE A 137 -1.43 14.60 16.11
CA PHE A 137 -0.27 13.83 16.57
C PHE A 137 -0.55 13.13 17.89
#